data_e482df0121ac8fc1f3d8eda89f723a47
#
_entry.id   e482df0121ac8fc1f3d8eda89f723a47
#
_cell.length_a   1.000
_cell.length_b   1.000
_cell.length_c   1.000
_cell.angle_alpha   90.00
_cell.angle_beta   90.00
_cell.angle_gamma   90.00
#
_symmetry.space_group_name_H-M   'P 1'
#
loop_
_entity.id
_entity.type
_entity.pdbx_description
1 polymer ?
#
loop_
_entity_poly.entity_id
_entity_poly.type
_entity_poly.pdbx_seq_one_letter_code
_entity_poly.pdbx_strand_id
1 'polypeptide(L)'
;SDLRVKVKMTLKEISTGVEKKFKLKKYVPCNHCHGTGAEGDGGSETCPTCKGSGSVIRNQQTILGTMQTRTTCPTCNGEGKIIKNKCKECGGDGIVYGEEVVTVKIPAGVAEGMQLSMGGKGNAGKHNGVPGDLLILVEEEPHPDLIRDENDLIYNLLLSFPTAALGGAVEIPTIDGKVKVKIDSGTQPGKVLRLRGKGLPNVNGYGTGDLLVNISIYVPEALNKEEKSTLEKMEASDNF
;
A
#
# COMPACT_ATOMS: atom_id res chain seq x y z
N SER A 1 18.77 8.22 1.19
CA SER A 1 18.35 6.80 1.27
C SER A 1 16.84 6.71 1.28
N ASP A 2 16.32 5.58 0.77
CA ASP A 2 14.89 5.34 0.69
C ASP A 2 14.27 5.10 2.06
N LEU A 3 13.00 5.46 2.16
CA LEU A 3 12.18 5.22 3.34
C LEU A 3 11.06 4.26 2.97
N ARG A 4 10.80 3.28 3.82
CA ARG A 4 9.74 2.29 3.61
C ARG A 4 8.67 2.46 4.68
N VAL A 5 7.42 2.52 4.24
CA VAL A 5 6.26 2.57 5.12
C VAL A 5 5.21 1.57 4.67
N LYS A 6 4.43 1.08 5.62
CA LYS A 6 3.30 0.21 5.35
C LYS A 6 2.01 1.00 5.50
N VAL A 7 1.07 0.75 4.62
CA VAL A 7 -0.26 1.33 4.67
C VAL A 7 -1.31 0.22 4.72
N LYS A 8 -2.18 0.28 5.71
CA LYS A 8 -3.35 -0.61 5.78
C LYS A 8 -4.50 0.01 5.01
N MET A 9 -5.12 -0.81 4.15
CA MET A 9 -6.24 -0.43 3.30
C MET A 9 -7.43 -1.34 3.55
N THR A 10 -8.58 -0.75 3.83
CA THR A 10 -9.85 -1.49 3.86
C THR A 10 -10.33 -1.78 2.44
N LEU A 11 -11.18 -2.79 2.26
CA LEU A 11 -11.77 -3.09 0.94
C LEU A 11 -12.53 -1.89 0.36
N LYS A 12 -13.18 -1.09 1.21
CA LYS A 12 -13.85 0.14 0.77
C LYS A 12 -12.87 1.17 0.24
N GLU A 13 -11.77 1.41 0.94
CA GLU A 13 -10.71 2.32 0.48
C GLU A 13 -10.08 1.82 -0.83
N ILE A 14 -9.88 0.51 -0.96
CA ILE A 14 -9.38 -0.10 -2.20
C ILE A 14 -10.37 0.09 -3.35
N SER A 15 -11.66 0.02 -3.09
CA SER A 15 -12.70 0.16 -4.13
C SER A 15 -12.77 1.56 -4.74
N THR A 16 -12.46 2.59 -3.97
CA THR A 16 -12.56 4.00 -4.39
C THR A 16 -11.22 4.66 -4.64
N GLY A 17 -10.14 4.08 -4.12
CA GLY A 17 -8.89 4.79 -3.90
C GLY A 17 -9.02 5.76 -2.73
N VAL A 18 -7.91 6.20 -2.21
CA VAL A 18 -7.86 7.08 -1.05
C VAL A 18 -6.62 7.95 -1.06
N GLU A 19 -6.75 9.13 -0.49
CA GLU A 19 -5.62 10.00 -0.21
C GLU A 19 -5.33 9.95 1.29
N LYS A 20 -4.12 9.48 1.65
CA LYS A 20 -3.69 9.34 3.04
C LYS A 20 -2.53 10.28 3.34
N LYS A 21 -2.56 10.88 4.53
CA LYS A 21 -1.49 11.71 5.05
C LYS A 21 -0.69 10.92 6.07
N PHE A 22 0.62 10.87 5.85
CA PHE A 22 1.55 10.21 6.76
C PHE A 22 2.44 11.25 7.43
N LYS A 23 2.53 11.19 8.75
CA LYS A 23 3.53 11.91 9.51
C LYS A 23 4.75 11.01 9.66
N LEU A 24 5.78 11.31 8.89
CA LEU A 24 6.97 10.47 8.80
C LEU A 24 8.12 11.09 9.56
N LYS A 25 8.78 10.27 10.36
CA LYS A 25 10.05 10.63 11.00
C LYS A 25 11.19 10.24 10.08
N LYS A 26 11.92 11.22 9.58
CA LYS A 26 12.99 11.02 8.61
C LYS A 26 14.04 12.13 8.67
N TYR A 27 15.12 11.95 7.95
CA TYR A 27 16.05 13.03 7.73
C TYR A 27 15.45 14.05 6.75
N VAL A 28 15.39 15.30 7.19
CA VAL A 28 14.93 16.46 6.43
C VAL A 28 16.07 17.48 6.27
N PRO A 29 16.04 18.36 5.27
CA PRO A 29 17.03 19.42 5.15
C PRO A 29 17.03 20.28 6.42
N CYS A 30 18.21 20.63 6.90
CA CYS A 30 18.35 21.52 8.05
C CYS A 30 17.83 22.91 7.69
N ASN A 31 16.86 23.40 8.46
CA ASN A 31 16.26 24.70 8.21
C ASN A 31 17.24 25.88 8.46
N HIS A 32 18.21 25.71 9.34
CA HIS A 32 19.17 26.77 9.66
C HIS A 32 20.16 27.05 8.51
N CYS A 33 20.72 25.99 7.93
CA CYS A 33 21.66 26.12 6.81
C CYS A 33 21.06 25.79 5.44
N HIS A 34 19.77 25.56 5.34
CA HIS A 34 19.05 25.19 4.11
C HIS A 34 19.71 24.01 3.36
N GLY A 35 20.19 23.04 4.12
CA GLY A 35 20.76 21.81 3.57
C GLY A 35 22.25 21.88 3.21
N THR A 36 22.90 23.03 3.33
CA THR A 36 24.31 23.19 2.93
C THR A 36 25.31 22.59 3.92
N GLY A 37 24.95 22.47 5.18
CA GLY A 37 25.83 22.04 6.26
C GLY A 37 26.78 23.13 6.76
N ALA A 38 26.80 24.29 6.12
CA ALA A 38 27.68 25.41 6.42
C ALA A 38 26.98 26.48 7.28
N GLU A 39 27.70 27.11 8.18
CA GLU A 39 27.18 28.23 8.97
C GLU A 39 27.29 29.53 8.16
N GLY A 40 26.14 30.07 7.73
CA GLY A 40 26.08 31.31 6.94
C GLY A 40 26.63 31.19 5.53
N ASP A 41 26.59 32.29 4.78
CA ASP A 41 27.01 32.36 3.36
C ASP A 41 28.51 32.16 3.12
N GLY A 42 29.34 32.37 4.12
CA GLY A 42 30.80 32.19 4.07
C GLY A 42 31.33 30.88 4.66
N GLY A 43 30.42 29.98 5.12
CA GLY A 43 30.82 28.76 5.83
C GLY A 43 31.39 27.66 4.93
N SER A 44 31.31 27.78 3.61
CA SER A 44 31.90 26.83 2.65
C SER A 44 32.79 27.53 1.64
N GLU A 45 33.82 26.84 1.18
CA GLU A 45 34.72 27.32 0.11
C GLU A 45 34.91 26.26 -0.98
N THR A 46 35.34 26.73 -2.15
CA THR A 46 35.66 25.83 -3.26
C THR A 46 36.86 24.94 -2.89
N CYS A 47 36.74 23.63 -3.12
CA CYS A 47 37.83 22.68 -2.80
C CYS A 47 39.10 23.06 -3.55
N PRO A 48 40.22 23.31 -2.85
CA PRO A 48 41.47 23.72 -3.47
C PRO A 48 42.09 22.60 -4.33
N THR A 49 41.85 21.35 -3.99
CA THR A 49 42.43 20.18 -4.69
C THR A 49 41.82 19.96 -6.07
N CYS A 50 40.51 20.03 -6.19
CA CYS A 50 39.80 19.79 -7.45
C CYS A 50 39.25 21.07 -8.09
N LYS A 51 39.45 22.22 -7.46
CA LYS A 51 38.96 23.54 -7.92
C LYS A 51 37.49 23.53 -8.27
N GLY A 52 36.69 22.83 -7.48
CA GLY A 52 35.24 22.74 -7.66
C GLY A 52 34.73 21.59 -8.54
N SER A 53 35.62 20.87 -9.24
CA SER A 53 35.21 19.81 -10.17
C SER A 53 34.74 18.51 -9.49
N GLY A 54 34.98 18.34 -8.21
CA GLY A 54 34.64 17.13 -7.44
C GLY A 54 35.49 15.91 -7.79
N SER A 55 36.37 15.99 -8.79
CA SER A 55 37.16 14.87 -9.27
C SER A 55 38.59 15.28 -9.58
N VAL A 56 39.50 14.32 -9.49
CA VAL A 56 40.92 14.50 -9.83
C VAL A 56 41.33 13.45 -10.86
N ILE A 57 42.23 13.85 -11.77
CA ILE A 57 42.81 12.95 -12.76
C ILE A 57 44.03 12.27 -12.12
N ARG A 58 44.08 10.97 -12.09
CA ARG A 58 45.23 10.18 -11.70
C ARG A 58 45.82 9.47 -12.91
N ASN A 59 47.09 9.61 -13.11
CA ASN A 59 47.86 8.87 -14.09
C ASN A 59 48.25 7.51 -13.48
N GLN A 60 47.75 6.43 -14.06
CA GLN A 60 48.05 5.08 -13.65
C GLN A 60 48.90 4.41 -14.73
N GLN A 61 50.09 4.00 -14.37
CA GLN A 61 51.00 3.31 -15.27
C GLN A 61 50.57 1.86 -15.36
N THR A 62 50.25 1.40 -16.56
CA THR A 62 49.87 0.02 -16.85
C THR A 62 50.86 -0.60 -17.82
N ILE A 63 50.83 -1.91 -17.99
CA ILE A 63 51.70 -2.64 -18.93
C ILE A 63 51.54 -2.15 -20.39
N LEU A 64 50.39 -1.51 -20.68
CA LEU A 64 50.07 -0.99 -22.01
C LEU A 64 50.33 0.53 -22.15
N GLY A 65 50.91 1.15 -21.14
CA GLY A 65 51.19 2.60 -21.12
C GLY A 65 50.49 3.34 -19.97
N THR A 66 50.58 4.67 -19.99
CA THR A 66 49.96 5.54 -18.98
C THR A 66 48.50 5.74 -19.28
N MET A 67 47.62 5.28 -18.41
CA MET A 67 46.17 5.55 -18.46
C MET A 67 45.79 6.68 -17.52
N GLN A 68 45.00 7.61 -18.01
CA GLN A 68 44.41 8.67 -17.18
C GLN A 68 43.02 8.21 -16.69
N THR A 69 42.91 8.06 -15.38
CA THR A 69 41.62 7.73 -14.71
C THR A 69 41.12 8.90 -13.92
N ARG A 70 39.83 9.19 -14.07
CA ARG A 70 39.12 10.22 -13.29
C ARG A 70 38.59 9.57 -12.02
N THR A 71 39.06 10.06 -10.86
CA THR A 71 38.64 9.53 -9.55
C THR A 71 38.03 10.63 -8.72
N THR A 72 37.15 10.27 -7.77
CA THR A 72 36.55 11.20 -6.83
C THR A 72 37.65 11.94 -6.05
N CYS A 73 37.50 13.25 -5.89
CA CYS A 73 38.45 14.07 -5.13
C CYS A 73 38.45 13.61 -3.65
N PRO A 74 39.61 13.19 -3.12
CA PRO A 74 39.68 12.69 -1.73
C PRO A 74 39.50 13.79 -0.67
N THR A 75 39.69 15.06 -1.05
CA THR A 75 39.60 16.18 -0.11
C THR A 75 38.13 16.59 0.14
N CYS A 76 37.30 16.60 -0.89
CA CYS A 76 35.91 16.99 -0.79
C CYS A 76 34.93 15.81 -1.03
N ASN A 77 35.42 14.61 -1.19
CA ASN A 77 34.61 13.41 -1.46
C ASN A 77 33.61 13.57 -2.62
N GLY A 78 34.00 14.35 -3.63
CA GLY A 78 33.18 14.56 -4.81
C GLY A 78 32.31 15.82 -4.78
N GLU A 79 32.18 16.50 -3.67
CA GLU A 79 31.27 17.66 -3.51
C GLU A 79 31.79 18.95 -4.18
N GLY A 80 33.07 19.03 -4.47
CA GLY A 80 33.69 20.24 -5.06
C GLY A 80 33.87 21.40 -4.08
N LYS A 81 33.33 21.30 -2.88
CA LYS A 81 33.37 22.30 -1.81
C LYS A 81 33.83 21.67 -0.50
N ILE A 82 34.38 22.47 0.40
CA ILE A 82 34.72 22.07 1.76
C ILE A 82 34.05 23.04 2.74
N ILE A 83 33.56 22.51 3.85
CA ILE A 83 32.89 23.27 4.90
C ILE A 83 33.95 23.72 5.89
N LYS A 84 34.17 25.04 6.03
CA LYS A 84 35.04 25.65 7.04
C LYS A 84 34.33 25.78 8.37
N ASN A 85 33.16 26.38 8.37
CA ASN A 85 32.36 26.57 9.56
C ASN A 85 31.13 25.67 9.49
N LYS A 86 31.07 24.68 10.34
CA LYS A 86 29.95 23.73 10.38
C LYS A 86 28.73 24.38 11.00
N CYS A 87 27.58 24.15 10.40
CA CYS A 87 26.30 24.54 10.96
C CYS A 87 26.10 23.90 12.34
N LYS A 88 25.74 24.71 13.32
CA LYS A 88 25.60 24.29 14.71
C LYS A 88 24.42 23.34 14.94
N GLU A 89 23.35 23.46 14.15
CA GLU A 89 22.17 22.61 14.28
C GLU A 89 22.37 21.21 13.73
N CYS A 90 22.97 21.08 12.55
CA CYS A 90 23.16 19.80 11.89
C CYS A 90 24.58 19.23 12.01
N GLY A 91 25.49 19.95 12.68
CA GLY A 91 26.88 19.51 12.86
C GLY A 91 27.69 19.42 11.56
N GLY A 92 27.22 20.02 10.48
CA GLY A 92 27.84 20.01 9.17
C GLY A 92 27.20 19.08 8.15
N ASP A 93 26.27 18.24 8.54
CA ASP A 93 25.63 17.25 7.65
C ASP A 93 24.60 17.84 6.68
N GLY A 94 24.09 19.04 6.94
CA GLY A 94 23.03 19.69 6.14
C GLY A 94 21.65 19.09 6.34
N ILE A 95 21.53 18.02 7.10
CA ILE A 95 20.27 17.30 7.39
C ILE A 95 20.08 17.12 8.89
N VAL A 96 18.84 17.09 9.32
CA VAL A 96 18.44 16.82 10.71
C VAL A 96 17.34 15.76 10.74
N TYR A 97 17.24 15.03 11.83
CA TYR A 97 16.15 14.10 12.02
C TYR A 97 14.92 14.88 12.47
N GLY A 98 13.87 14.80 11.68
CA GLY A 98 12.65 15.57 11.89
C GLY A 98 11.40 14.83 11.43
N GLU A 99 10.29 15.56 11.42
CA GLU A 99 9.00 15.04 10.98
C GLU A 99 8.53 15.80 9.73
N GLU A 100 8.05 15.07 8.74
CA GLU A 100 7.40 15.64 7.55
C GLU A 100 6.06 14.96 7.32
N VAL A 101 5.04 15.76 6.98
CA VAL A 101 3.74 15.23 6.55
C VAL A 101 3.77 15.05 5.04
N VAL A 102 3.59 13.81 4.60
CA VAL A 102 3.53 13.46 3.18
C VAL A 102 2.13 12.99 2.85
N THR A 103 1.55 13.57 1.81
CA THR A 103 0.25 13.15 1.27
C THR A 103 0.47 12.15 0.15
N VAL A 104 -0.14 10.98 0.27
CA VAL A 104 -0.04 9.89 -0.69
C VAL A 104 -1.39 9.61 -1.30
N LYS A 105 -1.48 9.66 -2.62
CA LYS A 105 -2.67 9.25 -3.36
C LYS A 105 -2.53 7.78 -3.75
N ILE A 106 -3.37 6.94 -3.18
CA ILE A 106 -3.40 5.50 -3.44
C ILE A 106 -4.52 5.22 -4.44
N PRO A 107 -4.22 4.66 -5.63
CA PRO A 107 -5.22 4.39 -6.63
C PRO A 107 -6.19 3.28 -6.19
N ALA A 108 -7.38 3.27 -6.77
CA ALA A 108 -8.34 2.18 -6.57
C ALA A 108 -7.81 0.86 -7.14
N GLY A 109 -8.20 -0.25 -6.52
CA GLY A 109 -7.85 -1.59 -7.00
C GLY A 109 -6.50 -2.12 -6.56
N VAL A 110 -5.75 -1.40 -5.74
CA VAL A 110 -4.47 -1.89 -5.20
C VAL A 110 -4.66 -3.21 -4.44
N ALA A 111 -3.65 -4.06 -4.48
CA ALA A 111 -3.66 -5.35 -3.80
C ALA A 111 -2.59 -5.41 -2.72
N GLU A 112 -2.75 -6.36 -1.80
CA GLU A 112 -1.75 -6.65 -0.79
C GLU A 112 -0.40 -6.97 -1.43
N GLY A 113 0.68 -6.44 -0.86
CA GLY A 113 2.03 -6.62 -1.35
C GLY A 113 2.41 -5.68 -2.51
N MET A 114 1.50 -4.89 -3.04
CA MET A 114 1.85 -3.85 -4.02
C MET A 114 2.67 -2.76 -3.37
N GLN A 115 3.66 -2.28 -4.10
CA GLN A 115 4.54 -1.20 -3.67
C GLN A 115 4.33 0.03 -4.57
N LEU A 116 4.05 1.15 -3.92
CA LEU A 116 3.99 2.46 -4.56
C LEU A 116 5.29 3.20 -4.26
N SER A 117 5.83 3.92 -5.23
CA SER A 117 7.03 4.73 -5.07
C SER A 117 6.71 6.21 -5.28
N MET A 118 7.18 7.03 -4.34
CA MET A 118 7.15 8.49 -4.47
C MET A 118 8.58 9.01 -4.52
N GLY A 119 8.98 9.46 -5.71
CA GLY A 119 10.33 9.98 -5.94
C GLY A 119 10.65 11.19 -5.06
N GLY A 120 11.83 11.19 -4.47
CA GLY A 120 12.34 12.29 -3.67
C GLY A 120 11.66 12.53 -2.31
N LYS A 121 10.77 11.64 -1.87
CA LYS A 121 10.03 11.74 -0.59
C LYS A 121 10.62 10.88 0.54
N GLY A 122 11.73 10.20 0.28
CA GLY A 122 12.51 9.48 1.29
C GLY A 122 13.35 10.41 2.17
N ASN A 123 14.43 9.90 2.71
CA ASN A 123 15.36 10.70 3.51
C ASN A 123 16.09 11.74 2.64
N ALA A 124 16.31 12.92 3.18
CA ALA A 124 17.12 13.95 2.54
C ALA A 124 18.57 13.47 2.34
N GLY A 125 19.18 13.91 1.28
CA GLY A 125 20.61 13.74 1.06
C GLY A 125 21.41 14.80 1.81
N LYS A 126 22.60 14.43 2.30
CA LYS A 126 23.53 15.42 2.89
C LYS A 126 23.95 16.46 1.87
N HIS A 127 24.19 17.69 2.33
CA HIS A 127 24.70 18.79 1.52
C HIS A 127 23.87 19.06 0.23
N ASN A 128 22.56 19.08 0.38
CA ASN A 128 21.60 19.21 -0.75
C ASN A 128 21.77 18.09 -1.81
N GLY A 129 22.28 16.93 -1.40
CA GLY A 129 22.33 15.75 -2.25
C GLY A 129 20.93 15.24 -2.61
N VAL A 130 20.88 14.34 -3.59
CA VAL A 130 19.61 13.75 -4.07
C VAL A 130 18.92 13.02 -2.91
N PRO A 131 17.68 13.35 -2.58
CA PRO A 131 16.90 12.60 -1.59
C PRO A 131 16.58 11.20 -2.10
N GLY A 132 16.31 10.29 -1.18
CA GLY A 132 15.80 8.96 -1.52
C GLY A 132 14.30 8.99 -1.84
N ASP A 133 13.76 7.84 -2.14
CA ASP A 133 12.33 7.65 -2.45
C ASP A 133 11.57 7.15 -1.23
N LEU A 134 10.27 7.45 -1.21
CA LEU A 134 9.34 6.86 -0.26
C LEU A 134 8.68 5.66 -0.92
N LEU A 135 8.92 4.48 -0.36
CA LEU A 135 8.34 3.22 -0.79
C LEU A 135 7.18 2.85 0.15
N ILE A 136 6.00 2.72 -0.41
CA ILE A 136 4.77 2.46 0.34
C ILE A 136 4.31 1.05 0.02
N LEU A 137 4.33 0.17 1.02
CA LEU A 137 3.84 -1.19 0.90
C LEU A 137 2.37 -1.24 1.33
N VAL A 138 1.53 -1.72 0.43
CA VAL A 138 0.09 -1.89 0.70
C VAL A 138 -0.14 -3.19 1.47
N GLU A 139 -0.82 -3.07 2.60
CA GLU A 139 -1.36 -4.20 3.37
C GLU A 139 -2.88 -4.12 3.34
N GLU A 140 -3.54 -5.22 3.05
CA GLU A 140 -5.00 -5.30 3.04
C GLU A 140 -5.51 -5.61 4.44
N GLU A 141 -6.47 -4.82 4.91
CA GLU A 141 -7.14 -5.08 6.17
C GLU A 141 -8.26 -6.12 5.94
N PRO A 142 -8.30 -7.22 6.72
CA PRO A 142 -9.34 -8.23 6.58
C PRO A 142 -10.73 -7.63 6.77
N HIS A 143 -11.66 -7.96 5.87
CA HIS A 143 -13.07 -7.61 6.01
C HIS A 143 -13.79 -8.71 6.82
N PRO A 144 -14.73 -8.34 7.72
CA PRO A 144 -15.42 -9.33 8.54
C PRO A 144 -16.26 -10.33 7.75
N ASP A 145 -16.81 -9.93 6.60
CA ASP A 145 -17.78 -10.73 5.83
C ASP A 145 -17.30 -11.09 4.43
N LEU A 146 -16.46 -10.25 3.81
CA LEU A 146 -16.06 -10.39 2.41
C LEU A 146 -14.64 -10.91 2.30
N ILE A 147 -14.43 -11.88 1.42
CA ILE A 147 -13.13 -12.44 1.08
C ILE A 147 -12.76 -11.97 -0.32
N ARG A 148 -11.56 -11.45 -0.48
CA ARG A 148 -11.04 -11.02 -1.77
C ARG A 148 -10.46 -12.19 -2.54
N ASP A 149 -10.84 -12.30 -3.83
CA ASP A 149 -10.21 -13.16 -4.82
C ASP A 149 -9.90 -12.33 -6.07
N GLU A 150 -8.66 -11.87 -6.16
CA GLU A 150 -8.21 -10.89 -7.17
C GLU A 150 -9.06 -9.61 -7.17
N ASN A 151 -9.93 -9.43 -8.17
CA ASN A 151 -10.88 -8.32 -8.25
C ASN A 151 -12.30 -8.71 -7.87
N ASP A 152 -12.56 -10.00 -7.70
CA ASP A 152 -13.83 -10.50 -7.21
C ASP A 152 -13.85 -10.51 -5.69
N LEU A 153 -15.04 -10.47 -5.13
CA LEU A 153 -15.30 -10.64 -3.72
C LEU A 153 -16.18 -11.87 -3.51
N ILE A 154 -15.95 -12.57 -2.42
CA ILE A 154 -16.69 -13.76 -2.05
C ILE A 154 -17.43 -13.49 -0.75
N TYR A 155 -18.72 -13.78 -0.72
CA TYR A 155 -19.53 -13.82 0.47
C TYR A 155 -20.15 -15.22 0.66
N ASN A 156 -19.97 -15.79 1.82
CA ASN A 156 -20.56 -17.07 2.16
C ASN A 156 -21.92 -16.84 2.85
N LEU A 157 -23.01 -17.08 2.12
CA LEU A 157 -24.37 -16.91 2.60
C LEU A 157 -24.87 -18.21 3.18
N LEU A 158 -25.28 -18.17 4.44
CA LEU A 158 -25.90 -19.29 5.13
C LEU A 158 -27.41 -19.08 5.15
N LEU A 159 -28.13 -19.87 4.35
CA LEU A 159 -29.60 -19.84 4.28
C LEU A 159 -30.22 -20.88 5.23
N SER A 160 -31.37 -20.54 5.79
CA SER A 160 -32.24 -21.55 6.39
C SER A 160 -32.83 -22.45 5.31
N PHE A 161 -33.07 -23.71 5.64
CA PHE A 161 -33.74 -24.65 4.72
C PHE A 161 -35.10 -24.13 4.23
N PRO A 162 -36.01 -23.59 5.09
CA PRO A 162 -37.27 -23.02 4.60
C PRO A 162 -37.09 -21.91 3.57
N THR A 163 -36.14 -21.00 3.76
CA THR A 163 -35.88 -19.91 2.81
C THR A 163 -35.35 -20.46 1.48
N ALA A 164 -34.48 -21.47 1.52
CA ALA A 164 -33.97 -22.09 0.30
C ALA A 164 -35.07 -22.85 -0.46
N ALA A 165 -35.96 -23.55 0.26
CA ALA A 165 -37.03 -24.33 -0.33
C ALA A 165 -38.15 -23.43 -0.90
N LEU A 166 -38.62 -22.46 -0.12
CA LEU A 166 -39.76 -21.59 -0.48
C LEU A 166 -39.34 -20.40 -1.35
N GLY A 167 -38.11 -20.01 -1.32
CA GLY A 167 -37.62 -18.76 -1.86
C GLY A 167 -37.89 -17.56 -0.97
N GLY A 168 -37.47 -16.40 -1.38
CA GLY A 168 -37.60 -15.17 -0.63
C GLY A 168 -36.57 -14.12 -1.01
N ALA A 169 -36.34 -13.16 -0.13
CA ALA A 169 -35.30 -12.15 -0.26
C ALA A 169 -34.48 -12.11 1.01
N VAL A 170 -33.17 -12.01 0.83
CA VAL A 170 -32.20 -11.89 1.94
C VAL A 170 -31.31 -10.65 1.72
N GLU A 171 -30.89 -10.03 2.80
CA GLU A 171 -29.90 -8.96 2.76
C GLU A 171 -28.51 -9.55 2.92
N ILE A 172 -27.61 -9.13 2.04
CA ILE A 172 -26.20 -9.49 2.10
C ILE A 172 -25.33 -8.24 2.18
N PRO A 173 -24.16 -8.31 2.83
CA PRO A 173 -23.22 -7.21 2.85
C PRO A 173 -22.56 -7.04 1.49
N THR A 174 -22.29 -5.78 1.14
CA THR A 174 -21.43 -5.38 0.02
C THR A 174 -20.42 -4.37 0.53
N ILE A 175 -19.49 -3.94 -0.30
CA ILE A 175 -18.55 -2.85 0.05
C ILE A 175 -19.32 -1.56 0.37
N ASP A 176 -20.39 -1.27 -0.37
CA ASP A 176 -21.15 -0.02 -0.27
C ASP A 176 -22.31 -0.09 0.72
N GLY A 177 -22.47 -1.19 1.44
CA GLY A 177 -23.56 -1.41 2.37
C GLY A 177 -24.27 -2.74 2.14
N LYS A 178 -25.56 -2.80 2.40
CA LYS A 178 -26.37 -4.01 2.24
C LYS A 178 -27.19 -3.95 0.96
N VAL A 179 -27.38 -5.11 0.33
CA VAL A 179 -28.23 -5.27 -0.84
C VAL A 179 -29.19 -6.44 -0.63
N LYS A 180 -30.42 -6.31 -1.10
CA LYS A 180 -31.40 -7.40 -1.10
C LYS A 180 -31.18 -8.27 -2.33
N VAL A 181 -31.07 -9.57 -2.10
CA VAL A 181 -30.93 -10.59 -3.15
C VAL A 181 -32.13 -11.50 -3.12
N LYS A 182 -32.71 -11.74 -4.29
CA LYS A 182 -33.79 -12.69 -4.44
C LYS A 182 -33.26 -14.12 -4.42
N ILE A 183 -33.86 -14.96 -3.62
CA ILE A 183 -33.61 -16.39 -3.56
C ILE A 183 -34.78 -17.10 -4.24
N ASP A 184 -34.50 -17.83 -5.30
CA ASP A 184 -35.51 -18.62 -6.00
C ASP A 184 -35.90 -19.85 -5.15
N SER A 185 -37.15 -20.29 -5.23
CA SER A 185 -37.56 -21.51 -4.56
C SER A 185 -36.80 -22.71 -5.08
N GLY A 186 -36.44 -23.63 -4.17
CA GLY A 186 -35.67 -24.81 -4.52
C GLY A 186 -34.18 -24.53 -4.74
N THR A 187 -33.66 -23.42 -4.21
CA THR A 187 -32.23 -23.09 -4.26
C THR A 187 -31.42 -24.16 -3.52
N GLN A 188 -30.47 -24.77 -4.22
CA GLN A 188 -29.61 -25.82 -3.68
C GLN A 188 -28.35 -25.28 -3.02
N PRO A 189 -27.80 -25.97 -2.00
CA PRO A 189 -26.49 -25.64 -1.47
C PRO A 189 -25.40 -25.81 -2.54
N GLY A 190 -24.35 -24.98 -2.45
CA GLY A 190 -23.29 -24.95 -3.46
C GLY A 190 -23.58 -24.11 -4.68
N LYS A 191 -24.80 -23.57 -4.83
CA LYS A 191 -25.11 -22.58 -5.88
C LYS A 191 -24.35 -21.28 -5.59
N VAL A 192 -23.81 -20.67 -6.66
CA VAL A 192 -23.12 -19.38 -6.60
C VAL A 192 -23.99 -18.35 -7.31
N LEU A 193 -24.34 -17.28 -6.60
CA LEU A 193 -25.00 -16.12 -7.20
C LEU A 193 -23.95 -15.06 -7.51
N ARG A 194 -24.04 -14.47 -8.71
CA ARG A 194 -23.10 -13.45 -9.16
C ARG A 194 -23.79 -12.10 -9.20
N LEU A 195 -23.29 -11.14 -8.42
CA LEU A 195 -23.67 -9.74 -8.47
C LEU A 195 -22.62 -8.98 -9.27
N ARG A 196 -22.95 -8.68 -10.52
CA ARG A 196 -22.02 -8.06 -11.46
C ARG A 196 -21.63 -6.65 -11.01
N GLY A 197 -20.34 -6.35 -11.15
CA GLY A 197 -19.78 -5.04 -10.84
C GLY A 197 -19.74 -4.68 -9.35
N LYS A 198 -19.98 -5.65 -8.46
CA LYS A 198 -19.93 -5.47 -6.99
C LYS A 198 -18.64 -5.94 -6.33
N GLY A 199 -17.63 -6.23 -7.13
CA GLY A 199 -16.28 -6.51 -6.70
C GLY A 199 -15.40 -5.27 -6.63
N LEU A 200 -14.10 -5.43 -6.87
CA LEU A 200 -13.08 -4.38 -6.84
C LEU A 200 -12.68 -3.95 -8.26
N PRO A 201 -12.32 -2.67 -8.45
CA PRO A 201 -11.83 -2.20 -9.74
C PRO A 201 -10.44 -2.74 -10.05
N ASN A 202 -10.08 -2.78 -11.33
CA ASN A 202 -8.73 -3.02 -11.77
C ASN A 202 -7.82 -1.82 -11.46
N VAL A 203 -6.63 -2.07 -10.94
CA VAL A 203 -5.66 -1.00 -10.62
C VAL A 203 -5.07 -0.34 -11.87
N ASN A 204 -4.81 -1.12 -12.92
CA ASN A 204 -4.13 -0.69 -14.15
C ASN A 204 -5.01 -0.81 -15.40
N GLY A 205 -6.32 -0.92 -15.27
CA GLY A 205 -7.20 -1.19 -16.41
C GLY A 205 -8.62 -0.74 -16.16
N TYR A 206 -9.48 -1.13 -17.09
CA TYR A 206 -10.91 -0.89 -17.02
C TYR A 206 -11.62 -2.11 -16.44
N GLY A 207 -12.78 -1.86 -15.85
CA GLY A 207 -13.65 -2.88 -15.35
C GLY A 207 -13.57 -3.07 -13.84
N THR A 208 -14.62 -3.68 -13.33
CA THR A 208 -14.81 -4.00 -11.91
C THR A 208 -15.16 -5.47 -11.81
N GLY A 209 -14.59 -6.15 -10.84
CA GLY A 209 -14.94 -7.54 -10.53
C GLY A 209 -16.36 -7.67 -9.99
N ASP A 210 -16.75 -8.87 -9.65
CA ASP A 210 -18.07 -9.24 -9.21
C ASP A 210 -18.08 -9.66 -7.74
N LEU A 211 -19.27 -9.65 -7.11
CA LEU A 211 -19.49 -10.30 -5.83
C LEU A 211 -20.08 -11.68 -6.07
N LEU A 212 -19.37 -12.70 -5.64
CA LEU A 212 -19.78 -14.10 -5.72
C LEU A 212 -20.36 -14.52 -4.37
N VAL A 213 -21.64 -14.89 -4.37
CA VAL A 213 -22.35 -15.33 -3.17
C VAL A 213 -22.44 -16.84 -3.18
N ASN A 214 -21.67 -17.50 -2.32
CA ASN A 214 -21.72 -18.95 -2.14
C ASN A 214 -22.87 -19.30 -1.19
N ILE A 215 -23.78 -20.14 -1.62
CA ILE A 215 -24.92 -20.54 -0.82
C ILE A 215 -24.64 -21.84 -0.07
N SER A 216 -24.82 -21.79 1.24
CA SER A 216 -24.84 -22.95 2.13
C SER A 216 -26.19 -23.02 2.86
N ILE A 217 -26.58 -24.19 3.27
CA ILE A 217 -27.83 -24.42 4.00
C ILE A 217 -27.51 -24.69 5.46
N TYR A 218 -28.19 -23.98 6.34
CA TYR A 218 -28.09 -24.18 7.78
C TYR A 218 -28.97 -25.31 8.24
N VAL A 219 -28.41 -26.25 8.97
CA VAL A 219 -29.12 -27.30 9.65
C VAL A 219 -29.13 -27.00 11.16
N PRO A 220 -30.30 -26.84 11.80
CA PRO A 220 -30.40 -26.59 13.23
C PRO A 220 -29.77 -27.71 14.07
N GLU A 221 -28.95 -27.31 15.04
CA GLU A 221 -28.34 -28.29 15.97
C GLU A 221 -29.30 -28.79 17.06
N ALA A 222 -30.32 -27.98 17.37
CA ALA A 222 -31.33 -28.32 18.37
C ALA A 222 -32.74 -27.98 17.84
N LEU A 223 -33.69 -28.83 18.14
CA LEU A 223 -35.09 -28.68 17.73
C LEU A 223 -36.00 -28.72 18.96
N ASN A 224 -37.03 -27.90 18.97
CA ASN A 224 -38.13 -28.05 19.91
C ASN A 224 -39.11 -29.16 19.47
N LYS A 225 -40.11 -29.47 20.32
CA LYS A 225 -41.06 -30.59 20.05
C LYS A 225 -41.89 -30.35 18.79
N GLU A 226 -42.34 -29.13 18.52
CA GLU A 226 -43.13 -28.79 17.36
C GLU A 226 -42.33 -28.86 16.07
N GLU A 227 -41.09 -28.35 16.10
CA GLU A 227 -40.16 -28.40 14.98
C GLU A 227 -39.84 -29.86 14.62
N LYS A 228 -39.55 -30.70 15.63
CA LYS A 228 -39.29 -32.10 15.42
C LYS A 228 -40.49 -32.80 14.80
N SER A 229 -41.70 -32.62 15.33
CA SER A 229 -42.93 -33.21 14.78
C SER A 229 -43.19 -32.75 13.35
N THR A 230 -42.89 -31.49 13.03
CA THR A 230 -43.07 -30.98 11.68
C THR A 230 -42.08 -31.61 10.70
N LEU A 231 -40.83 -31.74 11.07
CA LEU A 231 -39.80 -32.39 10.25
C LEU A 231 -40.12 -33.89 10.04
N GLU A 232 -40.55 -34.61 11.06
CA GLU A 232 -41.01 -36.01 10.94
C GLU A 232 -42.15 -36.16 9.93
N LYS A 233 -43.10 -35.22 9.91
CA LYS A 233 -44.19 -35.21 8.90
C LYS A 233 -43.64 -34.92 7.50
N MET A 234 -42.65 -34.04 7.37
CA MET A 234 -42.04 -33.73 6.09
C MET A 234 -41.27 -34.93 5.55
N GLU A 235 -40.51 -35.62 6.41
CA GLU A 235 -39.72 -36.82 6.04
C GLU A 235 -40.61 -37.94 5.48
N ALA A 236 -41.86 -38.03 5.91
CA ALA A 236 -42.83 -38.99 5.40
C ALA A 236 -43.45 -38.60 4.04
N SER A 237 -43.07 -37.42 3.49
CA SER A 237 -43.56 -36.94 2.18
C SER A 237 -42.64 -37.43 1.05
N ASP A 238 -43.21 -37.73 -0.12
CA ASP A 238 -42.47 -38.19 -1.31
C ASP A 238 -41.44 -37.21 -1.85
N ASN A 239 -41.43 -35.94 -1.42
CA ASN A 239 -40.55 -34.89 -1.86
C ASN A 239 -39.32 -34.72 -0.91
N PHE A 240 -39.24 -35.46 0.18
CA PHE A 240 -38.15 -35.33 1.19
C PHE A 240 -37.49 -36.66 1.45
#